data_b813e4753187d1bcb23c90ccbf06779b
#
_entry.id   b813e4753187d1bcb23c90ccbf06779b
#
_cell.length_a   1.000
_cell.length_b   1.000
_cell.length_c   1.000
_cell.angle_alpha   90.00
_cell.angle_beta   90.00
_cell.angle_gamma   90.00
#
_symmetry.space_group_name_H-M   'P 1'
#
loop_
_entity.id
_entity.type
_entity.pdbx_description
1 polymer ?
#
loop_
_entity_poly.entity_id
_entity_poly.type
_entity_poly.pdbx_seq_one_letter_code
_entity_poly.pdbx_strand_id
1 'polypeptide(L)'
;MKRRDFLKDAAIGAGALALAGCSSGAVRGRKADGAGSNAEDMDAANSSQMEIRVNPVNGDRVSLLGFGCMRWPMVKGPLGADVIDQETVNALVDEAMAGGVNYYDTSPVYLQGQSEAAAGIALSRYPRDSYYLATKLSNFSNHSKSASIRMYQNSFKALRTDYFDYYLLHSIGRGGYEAFKERYEDNGLMDFVLAEREAGRIRNLGFSFHGAREEFDVLLGLHEKYHWDFVQIEMNYLDWRHAKAPWNTNAEYLYGELEKRGIPVVIMEPLLGGSLAKLPDAATEKLLQRDPASSVASWAFRFVGSYPGVLCCLSGMTNSEVLKDNLRTFRGFKPLTEEENAFMLDLADLLDSFPTIPCTGCQYCMPCPYGIDIPGIFRHYNEMVRTGSMITPGNQDEYKRLRRKYLVSYDRAIETVRQADHCIHCGQCAKHCPQSIRIPRELTRIDKYVEGLRKGAL
;
A
#
# COMPACT_ATOMS: atom_id res chain seq x y z
N MET A 1 -39.70 33.98 17.28
CA MET A 1 -38.99 34.79 18.28
C MET A 1 -37.51 34.84 17.90
N LYS A 2 -36.95 36.02 17.91
CA LYS A 2 -35.72 36.43 17.21
C LYS A 2 -34.45 35.90 17.85
N ARG A 3 -33.47 35.54 16.98
CA ARG A 3 -32.03 35.50 17.31
C ARG A 3 -31.61 36.89 17.84
N ARG A 4 -30.70 36.89 18.77
CA ARG A 4 -29.82 37.90 19.37
C ARG A 4 -30.00 37.94 20.87
N ASP A 5 -28.87 37.62 21.49
CA ASP A 5 -28.32 38.11 22.75
C ASP A 5 -27.59 36.99 23.50
N PHE A 6 -26.33 36.80 23.15
CA PHE A 6 -25.32 36.24 24.04
C PHE A 6 -23.93 36.60 23.51
N LEU A 7 -23.61 37.86 23.62
CA LEU A 7 -22.25 38.38 23.53
C LEU A 7 -22.19 39.58 24.47
N LYS A 8 -21.64 39.37 25.66
CA LYS A 8 -20.96 40.38 26.52
C LYS A 8 -20.53 39.72 27.82
N ASP A 9 -19.34 40.08 28.19
CA ASP A 9 -18.63 39.90 29.47
C ASP A 9 -17.59 38.78 29.49
N ALA A 10 -16.35 39.17 29.20
CA ALA A 10 -15.24 39.21 30.14
C ALA A 10 -13.94 39.61 29.42
N ALA A 11 -13.69 40.87 29.43
CA ALA A 11 -12.34 41.43 29.31
C ALA A 11 -11.85 41.82 30.72
N ILE A 12 -10.51 41.91 30.83
CA ILE A 12 -9.72 42.54 31.90
C ILE A 12 -8.96 41.57 32.81
N GLY A 13 -7.63 41.68 32.70
CA GLY A 13 -6.66 41.10 33.63
C GLY A 13 -5.22 41.15 33.09
N ALA A 14 -4.75 42.34 32.69
CA ALA A 14 -3.31 42.60 32.47
C ALA A 14 -2.64 42.92 33.80
N GLY A 15 -1.47 42.36 34.05
CA GLY A 15 -0.61 42.68 35.18
C GLY A 15 0.84 42.40 34.84
N ALA A 16 1.55 43.48 34.47
CA ALA A 16 2.99 43.54 34.30
C ALA A 16 3.71 43.78 35.63
N LEU A 17 4.99 43.47 35.69
CA LEU A 17 6.06 44.09 36.49
C LEU A 17 7.14 43.04 36.79
N ALA A 18 8.38 43.20 36.67
CA ALA A 18 9.40 44.21 36.34
C ALA A 18 10.75 43.67 36.86
N LEU A 19 11.73 43.82 36.07
CA LEU A 19 13.16 44.11 36.28
C LEU A 19 13.74 44.03 37.72
N ALA A 20 14.90 43.38 37.81
CA ALA A 20 16.19 43.93 38.17
C ALA A 20 17.06 42.97 39.00
N GLY A 21 18.35 42.96 38.73
CA GLY A 21 19.37 42.49 39.65
C GLY A 21 20.65 41.93 38.98
N CYS A 22 21.52 42.79 38.46
CA CYS A 22 22.94 42.46 38.20
C CYS A 22 23.66 42.29 39.52
N SER A 23 24.44 41.23 39.69
CA SER A 23 25.67 41.27 40.50
C SER A 23 26.73 40.34 39.93
N SER A 24 27.89 40.93 39.70
CA SER A 24 29.16 40.39 39.29
C SER A 24 29.77 39.46 40.35
N GLY A 25 30.32 38.32 39.91
CA GLY A 25 31.04 37.39 40.81
C GLY A 25 31.96 36.41 40.05
N ALA A 26 33.22 36.77 39.99
CA ALA A 26 34.46 35.98 39.93
C ALA A 26 34.52 34.66 39.11
N VAL A 27 35.31 34.75 38.07
CA VAL A 27 35.99 33.68 37.33
C VAL A 27 36.79 32.75 38.27
N ARG A 28 36.46 31.46 38.29
CA ARG A 28 37.40 30.39 38.63
C ARG A 28 37.34 29.33 37.53
N GLY A 29 38.47 29.17 36.85
CA GLY A 29 38.68 28.17 35.83
C GLY A 29 38.43 26.76 36.36
N ARG A 30 37.61 25.97 35.61
CA ARG A 30 37.59 24.51 35.67
C ARG A 30 38.00 23.99 34.30
N LYS A 31 38.92 23.03 34.36
CA LYS A 31 39.43 22.25 33.23
C LYS A 31 38.25 21.68 32.41
N ALA A 32 38.44 21.73 31.09
CA ALA A 32 37.61 20.97 30.14
C ALA A 32 37.87 19.47 30.37
N ASP A 33 36.93 18.81 31.01
CA ASP A 33 36.80 17.36 30.94
C ASP A 33 35.98 17.10 29.68
N GLY A 34 36.59 16.38 28.73
CA GLY A 34 35.95 15.96 27.48
C GLY A 34 34.71 15.09 27.76
N ALA A 35 33.55 15.63 27.48
CA ALA A 35 32.33 14.82 27.34
C ALA A 35 32.48 14.05 26.04
N GLY A 36 32.95 12.81 26.12
CA GLY A 36 32.74 11.82 25.10
C GLY A 36 31.21 11.64 25.00
N SER A 37 30.57 12.13 23.95
CA SER A 37 29.25 11.72 23.59
C SER A 37 29.32 10.21 23.28
N ASN A 38 28.73 9.39 24.15
CA ASN A 38 28.75 7.96 24.00
C ASN A 38 28.12 7.58 22.66
N ALA A 39 28.81 6.76 21.87
CA ALA A 39 28.30 6.20 20.64
C ALA A 39 26.93 5.52 20.86
N GLU A 40 26.71 4.97 22.05
CA GLU A 40 25.42 4.39 22.46
C GLU A 40 24.29 5.41 22.55
N ASP A 41 24.52 6.65 22.95
CA ASP A 41 23.48 7.71 22.98
C ASP A 41 23.16 8.24 21.55
N MET A 42 24.13 8.22 20.65
CA MET A 42 23.91 8.56 19.23
C MET A 42 23.17 7.45 18.49
N ASP A 43 23.47 6.18 18.80
CA ASP A 43 22.73 5.02 18.25
C ASP A 43 21.29 4.95 18.79
N ALA A 44 21.05 5.26 20.05
CA ALA A 44 19.72 5.31 20.63
C ALA A 44 18.87 6.49 20.06
N ALA A 45 19.49 7.64 19.81
CA ALA A 45 18.81 8.78 19.17
C ALA A 45 18.52 8.50 17.68
N ASN A 46 19.44 7.83 16.98
CA ASN A 46 19.27 7.41 15.58
C ASN A 46 18.19 6.31 15.44
N SER A 47 18.08 5.41 16.42
CA SER A 47 17.09 4.33 16.45
C SER A 47 15.64 4.79 16.62
N SER A 48 15.39 6.08 16.87
CA SER A 48 14.06 6.66 17.04
C SER A 48 13.54 7.41 15.80
N GLN A 49 14.40 7.64 14.81
CA GLN A 49 14.04 8.42 13.61
C GLN A 49 13.57 7.53 12.47
N MET A 50 12.62 8.07 11.67
CA MET A 50 12.17 7.42 10.44
C MET A 50 13.34 7.26 9.47
N GLU A 51 13.49 6.07 8.89
CA GLU A 51 14.46 5.83 7.81
C GLU A 51 14.11 6.67 6.60
N ILE A 52 15.09 7.44 6.11
CA ILE A 52 14.95 8.32 4.96
C ILE A 52 15.84 7.81 3.81
N ARG A 53 15.26 7.69 2.64
CA ARG A 53 15.97 7.40 1.40
C ARG A 53 16.08 8.66 0.56
N VAL A 54 17.22 8.82 -0.08
CA VAL A 54 17.47 9.96 -0.98
C VAL A 54 17.23 9.48 -2.41
N ASN A 55 16.29 10.14 -3.10
CA ASN A 55 16.08 9.90 -4.52
C ASN A 55 17.33 10.32 -5.32
N PRO A 56 18.02 9.39 -5.99
CA PRO A 56 19.27 9.70 -6.70
C PRO A 56 19.06 10.62 -7.91
N VAL A 57 17.83 10.77 -8.40
CA VAL A 57 17.52 11.59 -9.59
C VAL A 57 17.46 13.07 -9.24
N ASN A 58 16.88 13.43 -8.08
CA ASN A 58 16.58 14.83 -7.75
C ASN A 58 16.93 15.24 -6.31
N GLY A 59 17.37 14.31 -5.46
CA GLY A 59 17.74 14.58 -4.08
C GLY A 59 16.56 14.61 -3.09
N ASP A 60 15.35 14.27 -3.49
CA ASP A 60 14.18 14.17 -2.59
C ASP A 60 14.48 13.24 -1.41
N ARG A 61 14.19 13.69 -0.20
CA ARG A 61 14.37 12.93 1.04
C ARG A 61 13.08 12.25 1.46
N VAL A 62 12.86 11.05 0.96
CA VAL A 62 11.62 10.29 1.09
C VAL A 62 11.68 9.32 2.26
N SER A 63 10.63 9.27 3.10
CA SER A 63 10.53 8.25 4.15
C SER A 63 10.41 6.87 3.52
N LEU A 64 11.19 5.90 4.02
CA LEU A 64 11.13 4.52 3.52
C LEU A 64 9.75 3.90 3.72
N LEU A 65 8.99 4.31 4.76
CA LEU A 65 7.58 4.03 4.90
C LEU A 65 6.75 5.10 4.19
N GLY A 66 5.93 4.71 3.21
CA GLY A 66 4.93 5.55 2.57
C GLY A 66 3.51 5.17 2.96
N PHE A 67 2.61 6.14 2.95
CA PHE A 67 1.19 5.93 3.21
C PHE A 67 0.44 5.60 1.91
N GLY A 68 0.01 4.34 1.74
CA GLY A 68 -0.84 3.92 0.63
C GLY A 68 -2.31 4.22 0.92
N CYS A 69 -2.89 5.19 0.21
CA CYS A 69 -4.24 5.70 0.45
C CYS A 69 -5.36 4.84 -0.16
N MET A 70 -5.06 3.68 -0.68
CA MET A 70 -6.04 2.75 -1.27
C MET A 70 -6.95 2.09 -0.24
N ARG A 71 -6.59 2.13 1.05
CA ARG A 71 -7.27 1.39 2.12
C ARG A 71 -7.71 2.30 3.27
N TRP A 72 -8.15 3.51 2.97
CA TRP A 72 -8.72 4.38 3.98
C TRP A 72 -9.85 3.68 4.75
N PRO A 73 -9.99 3.91 6.06
CA PRO A 73 -11.10 3.37 6.84
C PRO A 73 -12.44 3.85 6.29
N MET A 74 -13.43 2.96 6.28
CA MET A 74 -14.76 3.20 5.74
C MET A 74 -15.82 3.06 6.81
N VAL A 75 -16.86 3.88 6.73
CA VAL A 75 -18.06 3.82 7.59
C VAL A 75 -19.32 3.80 6.73
N LYS A 76 -20.44 3.39 7.32
CA LYS A 76 -21.73 3.50 6.64
C LYS A 76 -22.21 4.95 6.71
N GLY A 77 -22.27 5.57 5.54
CA GLY A 77 -22.83 6.91 5.37
C GLY A 77 -24.36 6.92 5.31
N PRO A 78 -24.95 8.08 5.04
CA PRO A 78 -26.39 8.21 4.77
C PRO A 78 -26.83 7.23 3.68
N LEU A 79 -27.99 6.62 3.86
CA LEU A 79 -28.54 5.61 2.93
C LEU A 79 -27.74 4.31 2.83
N GLY A 80 -26.82 4.04 3.78
CA GLY A 80 -26.06 2.79 3.87
C GLY A 80 -24.91 2.65 2.87
N ALA A 81 -24.59 3.68 2.11
CA ALA A 81 -23.41 3.68 1.24
C ALA A 81 -22.12 3.68 2.06
N ASP A 82 -21.08 3.00 1.56
CA ASP A 82 -19.76 3.05 2.17
C ASP A 82 -19.08 4.38 1.81
N VAL A 83 -18.68 5.13 2.84
CA VAL A 83 -17.96 6.39 2.72
C VAL A 83 -16.70 6.36 3.55
N ILE A 84 -15.69 7.15 3.15
CA ILE A 84 -14.44 7.24 3.92
C ILE A 84 -14.74 7.93 5.26
N ASP A 85 -14.24 7.35 6.35
CA ASP A 85 -14.22 7.96 7.68
C ASP A 85 -13.14 9.05 7.73
N GLN A 86 -13.52 10.26 7.36
CA GLN A 86 -12.58 11.37 7.24
C GLN A 86 -11.94 11.76 8.60
N GLU A 87 -12.64 11.58 9.69
CA GLU A 87 -12.11 11.89 11.03
C GLU A 87 -10.97 10.92 11.37
N THR A 88 -11.19 9.62 11.16
CA THR A 88 -10.15 8.60 11.34
C THR A 88 -8.99 8.80 10.35
N VAL A 89 -9.25 9.15 9.08
CA VAL A 89 -8.20 9.48 8.11
C VAL A 89 -7.34 10.64 8.58
N ASN A 90 -7.96 11.71 9.08
CA ASN A 90 -7.22 12.86 9.61
C ASN A 90 -6.31 12.47 10.77
N ALA A 91 -6.82 11.68 11.72
CA ALA A 91 -6.04 11.21 12.87
C ALA A 91 -4.86 10.32 12.46
N LEU A 92 -5.07 9.41 11.47
CA LEU A 92 -4.01 8.56 10.94
C LEU A 92 -2.93 9.37 10.22
N VAL A 93 -3.32 10.38 9.45
CA VAL A 93 -2.35 11.27 8.79
C VAL A 93 -1.57 12.07 9.83
N ASP A 94 -2.22 12.57 10.88
CA ASP A 94 -1.55 13.31 11.98
C ASP A 94 -0.50 12.41 12.67
N GLU A 95 -0.86 11.18 12.99
CA GLU A 95 0.05 10.22 13.61
C GLU A 95 1.19 9.82 12.67
N ALA A 96 0.93 9.64 11.37
CA ALA A 96 1.92 9.31 10.37
C ALA A 96 2.93 10.46 10.16
N MET A 97 2.45 11.69 10.02
CA MET A 97 3.30 12.89 9.88
C MET A 97 4.17 13.10 11.13
N ALA A 98 3.60 13.00 12.33
CA ALA A 98 4.34 13.03 13.59
C ALA A 98 5.34 11.87 13.69
N GLY A 99 5.06 10.76 13.01
CA GLY A 99 5.93 9.59 12.88
C GLY A 99 7.08 9.75 11.91
N GLY A 100 7.10 10.81 11.11
CA GLY A 100 8.12 11.08 10.09
C GLY A 100 7.78 10.51 8.71
N VAL A 101 6.56 10.00 8.48
CA VAL A 101 6.08 9.60 7.15
C VAL A 101 5.84 10.86 6.32
N ASN A 102 6.47 10.94 5.16
CA ASN A 102 6.36 12.10 4.28
C ASN A 102 5.97 11.75 2.82
N TYR A 103 5.63 10.50 2.51
CA TYR A 103 5.20 10.08 1.17
C TYR A 103 3.79 9.51 1.23
N TYR A 104 2.87 10.07 0.43
CA TYR A 104 1.45 9.69 0.37
C TYR A 104 1.06 9.34 -1.07
N ASP A 105 0.60 8.10 -1.29
CA ASP A 105 0.26 7.57 -2.61
C ASP A 105 -1.25 7.33 -2.75
N THR A 106 -1.88 7.96 -3.72
CA THR A 106 -3.31 7.81 -4.02
C THR A 106 -3.58 7.58 -5.51
N SER A 107 -4.85 7.59 -5.89
CA SER A 107 -5.31 7.48 -7.28
C SER A 107 -6.77 7.92 -7.42
N PRO A 108 -7.17 8.50 -8.56
CA PRO A 108 -8.56 8.90 -8.81
C PRO A 108 -9.56 7.74 -8.84
N VAL A 109 -9.11 6.48 -8.90
CA VAL A 109 -9.99 5.30 -8.89
C VAL A 109 -10.05 4.57 -7.55
N TYR A 110 -9.22 4.94 -6.58
CA TYR A 110 -9.21 4.29 -5.28
C TYR A 110 -10.48 4.58 -4.50
N LEU A 111 -11.04 3.54 -3.86
CA LEU A 111 -12.27 3.62 -3.08
C LEU A 111 -13.41 4.32 -3.85
N GLN A 112 -13.60 3.89 -5.10
CA GLN A 112 -14.65 4.43 -6.00
C GLN A 112 -14.53 5.94 -6.23
N GLY A 113 -13.28 6.46 -6.26
CA GLY A 113 -12.99 7.87 -6.51
C GLY A 113 -12.97 8.77 -5.27
N GLN A 114 -13.14 8.22 -4.06
CA GLN A 114 -13.19 9.01 -2.83
C GLN A 114 -11.79 9.32 -2.27
N SER A 115 -10.76 8.52 -2.61
CA SER A 115 -9.46 8.56 -1.93
C SER A 115 -8.70 9.88 -2.10
N GLU A 116 -8.67 10.45 -3.29
CA GLU A 116 -7.96 11.73 -3.52
C GLU A 116 -8.58 12.88 -2.70
N ALA A 117 -9.91 12.95 -2.64
CA ALA A 117 -10.59 13.98 -1.86
C ALA A 117 -10.28 13.85 -0.35
N ALA A 118 -10.30 12.62 0.18
CA ALA A 118 -9.97 12.38 1.58
C ALA A 118 -8.51 12.70 1.89
N ALA A 119 -7.57 12.30 1.02
CA ALA A 119 -6.16 12.65 1.15
C ALA A 119 -5.95 14.17 1.08
N GLY A 120 -6.60 14.85 0.13
CA GLY A 120 -6.54 16.31 -0.02
C GLY A 120 -7.05 17.07 1.21
N ILE A 121 -8.14 16.60 1.84
CA ILE A 121 -8.65 17.17 3.10
C ILE A 121 -7.62 16.99 4.22
N ALA A 122 -7.07 15.80 4.38
CA ALA A 122 -6.15 15.49 5.46
C ALA A 122 -4.80 16.21 5.30
N LEU A 123 -4.22 16.18 4.12
CA LEU A 123 -2.89 16.74 3.84
C LEU A 123 -2.87 18.26 3.73
N SER A 124 -3.97 18.90 3.28
CA SER A 124 -4.06 20.38 3.23
C SER A 124 -3.97 21.07 4.60
N ARG A 125 -3.96 20.34 5.70
CA ARG A 125 -3.74 20.84 7.06
C ARG A 125 -2.24 21.06 7.37
N TYR A 126 -1.35 20.61 6.49
CA TYR A 126 0.11 20.69 6.63
C TYR A 126 0.73 21.57 5.54
N PRO A 127 1.90 22.17 5.77
CA PRO A 127 2.65 22.86 4.74
C PRO A 127 2.88 21.92 3.54
N ARG A 128 2.64 22.40 2.33
CA ARG A 128 2.70 21.57 1.11
C ARG A 128 4.09 20.98 0.85
N ASP A 129 5.14 21.64 1.26
CA ASP A 129 6.52 21.25 1.13
C ASP A 129 7.00 20.27 2.23
N SER A 130 6.13 19.94 3.20
CA SER A 130 6.45 18.98 4.26
C SER A 130 6.19 17.53 3.89
N TYR A 131 5.62 17.26 2.71
CA TYR A 131 5.31 15.91 2.24
C TYR A 131 5.40 15.79 0.72
N TYR A 132 5.63 14.58 0.26
CA TYR A 132 5.56 14.17 -1.15
C TYR A 132 4.20 13.53 -1.45
N LEU A 133 3.57 14.00 -2.51
CA LEU A 133 2.24 13.55 -2.94
C LEU A 133 2.34 12.84 -4.29
N ALA A 134 1.91 11.57 -4.31
CA ALA A 134 1.84 10.75 -5.49
C ALA A 134 0.39 10.50 -5.88
N THR A 135 0.06 10.68 -7.17
CA THR A 135 -1.20 10.23 -7.75
C THR A 135 -0.99 9.72 -9.18
N LYS A 136 -2.07 9.24 -9.82
CA LYS A 136 -1.94 8.41 -11.01
C LYS A 136 -2.93 8.79 -12.11
N LEU A 137 -2.54 8.61 -13.36
CA LEU A 137 -3.43 8.68 -14.52
C LEU A 137 -4.10 7.33 -14.76
N SER A 138 -5.32 7.16 -14.26
CA SER A 138 -6.06 5.89 -14.22
C SER A 138 -7.11 5.80 -15.34
N ASN A 139 -6.72 6.07 -16.57
CA ASN A 139 -7.61 6.19 -17.75
C ASN A 139 -8.02 4.84 -18.37
N PHE A 140 -8.38 3.85 -17.53
CA PHE A 140 -8.64 2.47 -17.96
C PHE A 140 -9.88 2.33 -18.86
N SER A 141 -10.96 3.02 -18.51
CA SER A 141 -12.26 2.87 -19.18
C SER A 141 -12.44 3.85 -20.32
N ASN A 142 -11.79 5.00 -20.26
CA ASN A 142 -11.83 6.04 -21.28
C ASN A 142 -10.46 6.72 -21.36
N HIS A 143 -9.66 6.27 -22.32
CA HIS A 143 -8.32 6.79 -22.58
C HIS A 143 -8.26 7.87 -23.65
N SER A 144 -9.40 8.45 -24.05
CA SER A 144 -9.37 9.64 -24.91
C SER A 144 -8.57 10.77 -24.24
N LYS A 145 -7.80 11.52 -25.03
CA LYS A 145 -6.97 12.61 -24.53
C LYS A 145 -7.77 13.60 -23.65
N SER A 146 -8.95 13.98 -24.08
CA SER A 146 -9.80 14.93 -23.36
C SER A 146 -10.29 14.39 -22.01
N ALA A 147 -10.64 13.10 -21.92
CA ALA A 147 -11.06 12.47 -20.65
C ALA A 147 -9.88 12.34 -19.70
N SER A 148 -8.71 11.95 -20.20
CA SER A 148 -7.48 11.83 -19.43
C SER A 148 -7.01 13.17 -18.87
N ILE A 149 -7.04 14.23 -19.66
CA ILE A 149 -6.72 15.60 -19.18
C ILE A 149 -7.72 16.07 -18.12
N ARG A 150 -9.03 15.81 -18.29
CA ARG A 150 -10.00 16.12 -17.23
C ARG A 150 -9.75 15.36 -15.95
N MET A 151 -9.38 14.08 -16.03
CA MET A 151 -8.99 13.29 -14.84
C MET A 151 -7.80 13.92 -14.13
N TYR A 152 -6.74 14.24 -14.86
CA TYR A 152 -5.57 14.95 -14.36
C TYR A 152 -5.92 16.26 -13.66
N GLN A 153 -6.74 17.10 -14.29
CA GLN A 153 -7.19 18.38 -13.72
C GLN A 153 -8.08 18.22 -12.48
N ASN A 154 -8.90 17.16 -12.44
CA ASN A 154 -9.74 16.87 -11.30
C ASN A 154 -8.91 16.40 -10.09
N SER A 155 -7.80 15.71 -10.30
CA SER A 155 -6.89 15.31 -9.23
C SER A 155 -6.30 16.51 -8.49
N PHE A 156 -5.97 17.62 -9.16
CA PHE A 156 -5.54 18.86 -8.50
C PHE A 156 -6.61 19.41 -7.56
N LYS A 157 -7.87 19.44 -8.01
CA LYS A 157 -8.99 19.93 -7.20
C LYS A 157 -9.25 19.04 -5.99
N ALA A 158 -9.26 17.72 -6.21
CA ALA A 158 -9.50 16.74 -5.16
C ALA A 158 -8.39 16.78 -4.10
N LEU A 159 -7.14 16.82 -4.53
CA LEU A 159 -5.95 16.83 -3.69
C LEU A 159 -5.58 18.22 -3.14
N ARG A 160 -6.26 19.30 -3.59
CA ARG A 160 -6.03 20.69 -3.12
C ARG A 160 -4.58 21.13 -3.27
N THR A 161 -3.98 20.88 -4.43
CA THR A 161 -2.57 21.15 -4.71
C THR A 161 -2.40 21.74 -6.11
N ASP A 162 -1.27 22.40 -6.34
CA ASP A 162 -0.89 22.98 -7.65
C ASP A 162 0.17 22.17 -8.39
N TYR A 163 0.74 21.13 -7.73
CA TYR A 163 1.72 20.23 -8.32
C TYR A 163 1.70 18.85 -7.66
N PHE A 164 2.13 17.83 -8.40
CA PHE A 164 2.37 16.48 -7.89
C PHE A 164 3.88 16.26 -7.80
N ASP A 165 4.34 15.72 -6.66
CA ASP A 165 5.74 15.36 -6.51
C ASP A 165 6.06 14.11 -7.33
N TYR A 166 5.13 13.14 -7.35
CA TYR A 166 5.25 11.89 -8.08
C TYR A 166 3.96 11.62 -8.87
N TYR A 167 4.08 11.48 -10.18
CA TYR A 167 2.92 11.21 -11.03
C TYR A 167 3.14 9.94 -11.84
N LEU A 168 2.16 9.02 -11.81
CA LEU A 168 2.30 7.70 -12.42
C LEU A 168 1.32 7.49 -13.58
N LEU A 169 1.81 6.90 -14.66
CA LEU A 169 0.95 6.20 -15.60
C LEU A 169 0.47 4.91 -14.93
N HIS A 170 -0.84 4.78 -14.70
CA HIS A 170 -1.39 3.78 -13.80
C HIS A 170 -1.53 2.42 -14.47
N SER A 171 -0.95 1.36 -13.82
CA SER A 171 -1.10 -0.05 -14.21
C SER A 171 -0.84 -0.26 -15.71
N ILE A 172 0.36 0.05 -16.14
CA ILE A 172 0.83 -0.25 -17.49
C ILE A 172 1.52 -1.62 -17.53
N GLY A 173 1.64 -2.21 -18.72
CA GLY A 173 2.14 -3.56 -18.97
C GLY A 173 1.05 -4.53 -19.42
N ARG A 174 -0.17 -4.42 -18.91
CA ARG A 174 -1.29 -5.25 -19.35
C ARG A 174 -1.77 -4.87 -20.74
N GLY A 175 -1.93 -5.88 -21.60
CA GLY A 175 -2.27 -5.69 -23.02
C GLY A 175 -1.07 -5.32 -23.87
N GLY A 176 0.13 -5.40 -23.31
CA GLY A 176 1.39 -5.19 -24.03
C GLY A 176 1.64 -3.73 -24.39
N TYR A 177 2.65 -3.55 -25.26
CA TYR A 177 3.03 -2.23 -25.73
C TYR A 177 1.94 -1.56 -26.57
N GLU A 178 1.14 -2.32 -27.30
CA GLU A 178 0.05 -1.76 -28.09
C GLU A 178 -1.01 -1.07 -27.21
N ALA A 179 -1.33 -1.64 -26.03
CA ALA A 179 -2.22 -0.99 -25.08
C ALA A 179 -1.61 0.29 -24.46
N PHE A 180 -0.30 0.34 -24.27
CA PHE A 180 0.40 1.54 -23.86
C PHE A 180 0.34 2.62 -24.93
N LYS A 181 0.61 2.28 -26.18
CA LYS A 181 0.53 3.20 -27.33
C LYS A 181 -0.87 3.83 -27.44
N GLU A 182 -1.91 2.98 -27.46
CA GLU A 182 -3.30 3.42 -27.56
C GLU A 182 -3.69 4.37 -26.42
N ARG A 183 -3.25 4.07 -25.20
CA ARG A 183 -3.60 4.88 -24.01
C ARG A 183 -2.86 6.20 -23.92
N TYR A 184 -1.64 6.29 -24.46
CA TYR A 184 -0.74 7.40 -24.14
C TYR A 184 -0.05 8.02 -25.37
N GLU A 185 0.40 7.24 -26.36
CA GLU A 185 1.18 7.77 -27.49
C GLU A 185 0.28 8.19 -28.66
N ASP A 186 -0.57 7.29 -29.16
CA ASP A 186 -1.35 7.51 -30.40
C ASP A 186 -2.36 8.66 -30.28
N ASN A 187 -2.82 8.95 -29.06
CA ASN A 187 -3.73 10.07 -28.80
C ASN A 187 -3.00 11.37 -28.39
N GLY A 188 -1.67 11.40 -28.38
CA GLY A 188 -0.85 12.55 -27.99
C GLY A 188 -0.94 12.92 -26.51
N LEU A 189 -1.31 11.97 -25.64
CA LEU A 189 -1.41 12.21 -24.20
C LEU A 189 -0.03 12.27 -23.56
N MET A 190 0.96 11.49 -24.07
CA MET A 190 2.34 11.59 -23.57
C MET A 190 2.93 12.99 -23.76
N ASP A 191 2.70 13.64 -24.91
CA ASP A 191 3.18 15.00 -25.13
C ASP A 191 2.61 15.96 -24.09
N PHE A 192 1.33 15.80 -23.74
CA PHE A 192 0.70 16.59 -22.68
C PHE A 192 1.36 16.33 -21.31
N VAL A 193 1.57 15.06 -20.92
CA VAL A 193 2.19 14.70 -19.64
C VAL A 193 3.62 15.23 -19.54
N LEU A 194 4.39 15.14 -20.62
CA LEU A 194 5.75 15.68 -20.69
C LEU A 194 5.77 17.21 -20.58
N ALA A 195 4.83 17.90 -21.22
CA ALA A 195 4.67 19.35 -21.09
C ALA A 195 4.30 19.76 -19.64
N GLU A 196 3.48 18.98 -18.95
CA GLU A 196 3.15 19.19 -17.54
C GLU A 196 4.38 18.99 -16.62
N ARG A 197 5.26 18.02 -16.95
CA ARG A 197 6.54 17.82 -16.25
C ARG A 197 7.48 19.00 -16.50
N GLU A 198 7.64 19.44 -17.72
CA GLU A 198 8.48 20.60 -18.07
C GLU A 198 7.98 21.90 -17.37
N ALA A 199 6.66 22.04 -17.26
CA ALA A 199 6.05 23.14 -16.52
C ALA A 199 6.14 23.03 -14.99
N GLY A 200 6.72 21.96 -14.44
CA GLY A 200 6.90 21.73 -13.02
C GLY A 200 5.63 21.34 -12.25
N ARG A 201 4.50 21.08 -12.93
CA ARG A 201 3.28 20.56 -12.29
C ARG A 201 3.35 19.06 -12.01
N ILE A 202 4.20 18.34 -12.72
CA ILE A 202 4.66 16.99 -12.42
C ILE A 202 6.16 17.08 -12.14
N ARG A 203 6.61 16.78 -10.92
CA ARG A 203 8.02 16.86 -10.57
C ARG A 203 8.78 15.58 -10.96
N ASN A 204 8.17 14.42 -10.70
CA ASN A 204 8.70 13.11 -11.05
C ASN A 204 7.65 12.34 -11.86
N LEU A 205 8.00 11.89 -13.05
CA LEU A 205 7.14 11.06 -13.90
C LEU A 205 7.59 9.61 -13.87
N GLY A 206 6.67 8.72 -13.54
CA GLY A 206 6.92 7.29 -13.53
C GLY A 206 5.69 6.50 -13.94
N PHE A 207 5.72 5.22 -13.65
CA PHE A 207 4.58 4.34 -13.89
C PHE A 207 4.46 3.26 -12.83
N SER A 208 3.25 2.72 -12.65
CA SER A 208 3.04 1.48 -11.92
C SER A 208 2.89 0.32 -12.91
N PHE A 209 3.62 -0.76 -12.65
CA PHE A 209 3.71 -1.88 -13.56
C PHE A 209 2.92 -3.09 -13.05
N HIS A 210 2.15 -3.70 -13.99
CA HIS A 210 1.54 -5.01 -13.86
C HIS A 210 1.57 -5.67 -15.24
N GLY A 211 2.42 -6.66 -15.45
CA GLY A 211 2.57 -7.27 -16.77
C GLY A 211 3.59 -8.39 -16.80
N ALA A 212 3.80 -8.95 -17.98
CA ALA A 212 4.83 -9.92 -18.23
C ALA A 212 6.20 -9.24 -18.45
N ARG A 213 7.23 -10.04 -18.45
CA ARG A 213 8.62 -9.59 -18.56
C ARG A 213 8.87 -8.79 -19.84
N GLU A 214 8.33 -9.29 -20.95
CA GLU A 214 8.51 -8.70 -22.27
C GLU A 214 7.97 -7.27 -22.34
N GLU A 215 6.80 -7.02 -21.72
CA GLU A 215 6.22 -5.67 -21.65
C GLU A 215 7.07 -4.74 -20.77
N PHE A 216 7.64 -5.28 -19.68
CA PHE A 216 8.51 -4.50 -18.81
C PHE A 216 9.78 -4.05 -19.54
N ASP A 217 10.41 -4.96 -20.27
CA ASP A 217 11.63 -4.68 -21.04
C ASP A 217 11.39 -3.59 -22.10
N VAL A 218 10.23 -3.64 -22.79
CA VAL A 218 9.84 -2.60 -23.75
C VAL A 218 9.66 -1.25 -23.06
N LEU A 219 8.94 -1.21 -21.92
CA LEU A 219 8.70 0.03 -21.19
C LEU A 219 9.98 0.63 -20.60
N LEU A 220 10.91 -0.21 -20.17
CA LEU A 220 12.25 0.24 -19.75
C LEU A 220 13.09 0.75 -20.95
N GLY A 221 12.93 0.15 -22.13
CA GLY A 221 13.55 0.64 -23.37
C GLY A 221 13.08 2.07 -23.74
N LEU A 222 11.87 2.45 -23.33
CA LEU A 222 11.37 3.81 -23.50
C LEU A 222 11.96 4.83 -22.50
N HIS A 223 12.81 4.39 -21.57
CA HIS A 223 13.48 5.30 -20.63
C HIS A 223 14.35 6.34 -21.34
N GLU A 224 15.02 5.98 -22.43
CA GLU A 224 15.79 6.93 -23.23
C GLU A 224 14.92 8.05 -23.83
N LYS A 225 13.64 7.77 -24.09
CA LYS A 225 12.67 8.72 -24.66
C LYS A 225 11.94 9.53 -23.60
N TYR A 226 11.51 8.87 -22.50
CA TYR A 226 10.60 9.49 -21.53
C TYR A 226 11.27 9.86 -20.22
N HIS A 227 12.49 9.37 -19.97
CA HIS A 227 13.25 9.63 -18.75
C HIS A 227 12.40 9.36 -17.49
N TRP A 228 12.08 8.07 -17.26
CA TRP A 228 11.34 7.66 -16.06
C TRP A 228 12.13 8.02 -14.81
N ASP A 229 11.55 8.87 -13.94
CA ASP A 229 12.19 9.33 -12.72
C ASP A 229 12.09 8.29 -11.59
N PHE A 230 11.13 7.37 -11.69
CA PHE A 230 10.93 6.23 -10.77
C PHE A 230 9.97 5.22 -11.39
N VAL A 231 9.91 4.01 -10.82
CA VAL A 231 8.94 2.98 -11.20
C VAL A 231 8.33 2.36 -9.94
N GLN A 232 7.01 2.14 -9.95
CA GLN A 232 6.30 1.44 -8.89
C GLN A 232 6.05 0.00 -9.31
N ILE A 233 6.58 -0.95 -8.53
CA ILE A 233 6.42 -2.39 -8.78
C ILE A 233 5.79 -3.08 -7.57
N GLU A 234 5.13 -4.21 -7.83
CA GLU A 234 4.74 -5.17 -6.82
C GLU A 234 5.98 -5.95 -6.37
N MET A 235 6.30 -5.90 -5.06
CA MET A 235 7.44 -6.60 -4.51
C MET A 235 7.17 -7.00 -3.05
N ASN A 236 7.35 -8.28 -2.78
CA ASN A 236 7.38 -8.89 -1.45
C ASN A 236 8.19 -10.18 -1.52
N TYR A 237 8.48 -10.81 -0.38
CA TYR A 237 9.34 -12.00 -0.35
C TYR A 237 8.72 -13.23 -1.04
N LEU A 238 7.36 -13.32 -1.16
CA LEU A 238 6.70 -14.39 -1.89
C LEU A 238 6.79 -14.15 -3.41
N ASP A 239 6.38 -12.97 -3.89
CA ASP A 239 6.41 -12.64 -5.31
C ASP A 239 7.84 -12.38 -5.82
N TRP A 240 8.83 -12.36 -4.95
CA TRP A 240 10.23 -12.30 -5.34
C TRP A 240 10.57 -13.38 -6.38
N ARG A 241 10.12 -14.62 -6.14
CA ARG A 241 10.33 -15.78 -7.04
C ARG A 241 9.06 -16.55 -7.40
N HIS A 242 7.93 -16.27 -6.76
CA HIS A 242 6.69 -17.04 -6.90
C HIS A 242 5.50 -16.22 -7.39
N ALA A 243 5.75 -15.22 -8.24
CA ALA A 243 4.67 -14.48 -8.88
C ALA A 243 3.86 -15.43 -9.80
N LYS A 244 2.56 -15.63 -9.46
CA LYS A 244 1.79 -16.77 -9.99
C LYS A 244 1.04 -16.52 -11.30
N ALA A 245 0.91 -15.30 -11.71
CA ALA A 245 0.11 -15.04 -12.90
C ALA A 245 0.97 -15.04 -14.16
N PRO A 246 0.45 -15.48 -15.32
CA PRO A 246 1.19 -15.34 -16.58
C PRO A 246 1.48 -13.87 -16.92
N TRP A 247 0.85 -12.93 -16.22
CA TRP A 247 0.97 -11.49 -16.39
C TRP A 247 1.68 -10.78 -15.23
N ASN A 248 2.19 -11.51 -14.24
CA ASN A 248 3.00 -10.97 -13.15
C ASN A 248 4.40 -11.55 -13.26
N THR A 249 5.37 -10.67 -13.27
CA THR A 249 6.79 -11.03 -13.34
C THR A 249 7.36 -11.07 -11.92
N ASN A 250 8.26 -12.03 -11.67
CA ASN A 250 8.98 -12.10 -10.39
C ASN A 250 9.65 -10.78 -10.06
N ALA A 251 9.49 -10.33 -8.83
CA ALA A 251 10.02 -9.05 -8.37
C ALA A 251 11.56 -9.00 -8.41
N GLU A 252 12.24 -10.15 -8.27
CA GLU A 252 13.70 -10.28 -8.45
C GLU A 252 14.14 -9.76 -9.82
N TYR A 253 13.41 -10.09 -10.87
CA TYR A 253 13.69 -9.60 -12.21
C TYR A 253 13.40 -8.11 -12.36
N LEU A 254 12.20 -7.67 -11.93
CA LEU A 254 11.77 -6.28 -12.05
C LEU A 254 12.72 -5.34 -11.32
N TYR A 255 13.04 -5.66 -10.07
CA TYR A 255 13.96 -4.88 -9.26
C TYR A 255 15.36 -4.86 -9.87
N GLY A 256 15.89 -6.01 -10.28
CA GLY A 256 17.23 -6.12 -10.87
C GLY A 256 17.39 -5.30 -12.15
N GLU A 257 16.36 -5.20 -12.99
CA GLU A 257 16.40 -4.38 -14.20
C GLU A 257 16.32 -2.87 -13.92
N LEU A 258 15.59 -2.45 -12.87
CA LEU A 258 15.55 -1.07 -12.41
C LEU A 258 16.87 -0.65 -11.74
N GLU A 259 17.43 -1.51 -10.88
CA GLU A 259 18.70 -1.28 -10.21
C GLU A 259 19.85 -1.10 -11.20
N LYS A 260 19.95 -1.94 -12.24
CA LYS A 260 20.95 -1.81 -13.32
C LYS A 260 20.91 -0.45 -14.03
N ARG A 261 19.74 0.17 -14.06
CA ARG A 261 19.52 1.48 -14.72
C ARG A 261 19.56 2.66 -13.75
N GLY A 262 19.71 2.40 -12.45
CA GLY A 262 19.67 3.43 -11.42
C GLY A 262 18.30 4.09 -11.27
N ILE A 263 17.21 3.42 -11.69
CA ILE A 263 15.85 3.94 -11.58
C ILE A 263 15.29 3.63 -10.19
N PRO A 264 14.93 4.62 -9.38
CA PRO A 264 14.39 4.42 -8.03
C PRO A 264 13.07 3.63 -8.06
N VAL A 265 12.88 2.81 -7.03
CA VAL A 265 11.74 1.89 -6.96
C VAL A 265 10.82 2.27 -5.80
N VAL A 266 9.53 2.45 -6.09
CA VAL A 266 8.48 2.53 -5.07
C VAL A 266 7.78 1.18 -5.02
N ILE A 267 7.62 0.62 -3.82
CA ILE A 267 7.06 -0.72 -3.64
C ILE A 267 5.57 -0.64 -3.33
N MET A 268 4.74 -1.29 -4.15
CA MET A 268 3.36 -1.63 -3.82
C MET A 268 3.25 -3.10 -3.41
N GLU A 269 2.21 -3.43 -2.65
CA GLU A 269 1.89 -4.78 -2.16
C GLU A 269 3.02 -5.48 -1.36
N PRO A 270 3.77 -4.76 -0.49
CA PRO A 270 4.82 -5.38 0.32
C PRO A 270 4.28 -6.47 1.26
N LEU A 271 2.99 -6.41 1.58
CA LEU A 271 2.26 -7.39 2.39
C LEU A 271 1.22 -8.20 1.61
N LEU A 272 1.25 -8.17 0.28
CA LEU A 272 0.31 -8.89 -0.59
C LEU A 272 -1.15 -8.74 -0.12
N GLY A 273 -1.62 -7.49 -0.06
CA GLY A 273 -2.96 -7.14 0.42
C GLY A 273 -3.21 -7.41 1.90
N GLY A 274 -2.16 -7.59 2.70
CA GLY A 274 -2.19 -7.97 4.11
C GLY A 274 -2.11 -9.48 4.34
N SER A 275 -2.03 -10.31 3.30
CA SER A 275 -1.89 -11.75 3.42
C SER A 275 -0.59 -12.16 4.13
N LEU A 276 0.48 -11.42 3.89
CA LEU A 276 1.79 -11.65 4.51
C LEU A 276 1.93 -11.08 5.92
N ALA A 277 0.90 -10.40 6.43
CA ALA A 277 0.80 -10.02 7.84
C ALA A 277 0.07 -11.07 8.70
N LYS A 278 -0.56 -12.07 8.06
CA LYS A 278 -1.32 -13.14 8.70
C LYS A 278 -0.98 -14.47 8.05
N LEU A 279 0.08 -15.09 8.49
CA LEU A 279 0.60 -16.34 7.94
C LEU A 279 -0.09 -17.59 8.57
N PRO A 280 0.05 -18.76 7.93
CA PRO A 280 -0.24 -20.04 8.59
C PRO A 280 0.57 -20.21 9.89
N ASP A 281 -0.01 -20.93 10.86
CA ASP A 281 0.59 -21.08 12.19
C ASP A 281 2.03 -21.60 12.11
N ALA A 282 2.30 -22.61 11.28
CA ALA A 282 3.64 -23.17 11.08
C ALA A 282 4.66 -22.15 10.53
N ALA A 283 4.23 -21.20 9.70
CA ALA A 283 5.07 -20.13 9.19
C ALA A 283 5.26 -19.02 10.24
N THR A 284 4.20 -18.68 10.97
CA THR A 284 4.24 -17.72 12.08
C THR A 284 5.20 -18.17 13.17
N GLU A 285 5.12 -19.45 13.57
CA GLU A 285 6.01 -20.03 14.60
C GLU A 285 7.49 -19.90 14.21
N LYS A 286 7.85 -20.13 12.95
CA LYS A 286 9.23 -19.97 12.46
C LYS A 286 9.76 -18.54 12.64
N LEU A 287 8.92 -17.53 12.36
CA LEU A 287 9.27 -16.12 12.56
C LEU A 287 9.43 -15.79 14.03
N LEU A 288 8.50 -16.22 14.88
CA LEU A 288 8.54 -15.99 16.34
C LEU A 288 9.70 -16.70 17.03
N GLN A 289 10.10 -17.87 16.54
CA GLN A 289 11.30 -18.56 17.04
C GLN A 289 12.58 -17.80 16.73
N ARG A 290 12.61 -17.08 15.61
CA ARG A 290 13.78 -16.31 15.19
C ARG A 290 13.86 -14.95 15.89
N ASP A 291 12.74 -14.24 15.97
CA ASP A 291 12.63 -12.98 16.70
C ASP A 291 11.20 -12.79 17.26
N PRO A 292 10.99 -13.12 18.54
CA PRO A 292 9.67 -13.01 19.17
C PRO A 292 9.20 -11.57 19.39
N ALA A 293 10.08 -10.57 19.27
CA ALA A 293 9.77 -9.17 19.44
C ALA A 293 9.27 -8.50 18.14
N SER A 294 9.59 -9.09 16.99
CA SER A 294 9.20 -8.58 15.67
C SER A 294 7.79 -9.06 15.28
N SER A 295 6.98 -8.15 14.73
CA SER A 295 5.71 -8.53 14.12
C SER A 295 5.93 -9.32 12.82
N VAL A 296 4.94 -10.14 12.43
CA VAL A 296 4.98 -10.84 11.15
C VAL A 296 5.12 -9.86 9.97
N ALA A 297 4.44 -8.72 10.05
CA ALA A 297 4.50 -7.69 9.01
C ALA A 297 5.89 -7.04 8.90
N SER A 298 6.59 -6.86 10.04
CA SER A 298 7.92 -6.24 10.05
C SER A 298 8.95 -7.02 9.23
N TRP A 299 8.88 -8.35 9.22
CA TRP A 299 9.75 -9.18 8.39
C TRP A 299 9.58 -8.92 6.89
N ALA A 300 8.33 -8.78 6.44
CA ALA A 300 8.05 -8.46 5.04
C ALA A 300 8.51 -7.04 4.67
N PHE A 301 8.33 -6.06 5.55
CA PHE A 301 8.84 -4.71 5.33
C PHE A 301 10.37 -4.65 5.35
N ARG A 302 11.00 -5.37 6.27
CA ARG A 302 12.46 -5.47 6.32
C ARG A 302 13.01 -6.11 5.04
N PHE A 303 12.33 -7.16 4.50
CA PHE A 303 12.71 -7.76 3.24
C PHE A 303 12.77 -6.72 2.12
N VAL A 304 11.69 -6.01 1.85
CA VAL A 304 11.66 -5.05 0.73
C VAL A 304 12.54 -3.82 0.99
N GLY A 305 12.57 -3.33 2.23
CA GLY A 305 13.38 -2.16 2.59
C GLY A 305 14.89 -2.43 2.63
N SER A 306 15.33 -3.70 2.61
CA SER A 306 16.74 -4.06 2.59
C SER A 306 17.42 -3.80 1.23
N TYR A 307 16.65 -3.60 0.19
CA TYR A 307 17.17 -3.35 -1.16
C TYR A 307 17.48 -1.85 -1.35
N PRO A 308 18.75 -1.49 -1.70
CA PRO A 308 19.18 -0.09 -1.75
C PRO A 308 18.45 0.79 -2.75
N GLY A 309 17.99 0.21 -3.88
CA GLY A 309 17.22 0.92 -4.91
C GLY A 309 15.77 1.22 -4.53
N VAL A 310 15.29 0.68 -3.38
CA VAL A 310 13.95 0.96 -2.88
C VAL A 310 13.91 2.34 -2.22
N LEU A 311 13.16 3.24 -2.82
CA LEU A 311 12.94 4.59 -2.33
C LEU A 311 11.86 4.65 -1.25
N CYS A 312 10.76 3.90 -1.44
CA CYS A 312 9.60 3.94 -0.55
C CYS A 312 8.82 2.62 -0.60
N CYS A 313 8.36 2.15 0.57
CA CYS A 313 7.49 0.98 0.74
C CYS A 313 6.08 1.45 1.12
N LEU A 314 5.09 1.24 0.27
CA LEU A 314 3.71 1.68 0.52
C LEU A 314 2.98 0.73 1.45
N SER A 315 2.40 1.25 2.51
CA SER A 315 1.53 0.50 3.42
C SER A 315 0.15 1.13 3.52
N GLY A 316 -0.90 0.30 3.41
CA GLY A 316 -2.29 0.70 3.66
C GLY A 316 -2.62 0.58 5.15
N MET A 317 -2.35 1.62 5.92
CA MET A 317 -2.53 1.66 7.37
C MET A 317 -3.95 2.10 7.71
N THR A 318 -4.83 1.15 8.06
CA THR A 318 -6.27 1.38 8.26
C THR A 318 -6.67 1.77 9.68
N ASN A 319 -5.75 1.65 10.63
CA ASN A 319 -5.95 2.00 12.04
C ASN A 319 -4.61 2.34 12.71
N SER A 320 -4.68 2.96 13.89
CA SER A 320 -3.50 3.40 14.65
C SER A 320 -2.60 2.24 15.11
N GLU A 321 -3.14 1.06 15.38
CA GLU A 321 -2.34 -0.10 15.79
C GLU A 321 -1.41 -0.55 14.67
N VAL A 322 -1.93 -0.70 13.46
CA VAL A 322 -1.15 -1.04 12.25
C VAL A 322 -0.11 0.05 11.96
N LEU A 323 -0.52 1.33 12.06
CA LEU A 323 0.39 2.45 11.84
C LEU A 323 1.55 2.44 12.85
N LYS A 324 1.28 2.24 14.12
CA LYS A 324 2.31 2.16 15.17
C LYS A 324 3.27 1.00 14.97
N ASP A 325 2.76 -0.15 14.54
CA ASP A 325 3.61 -1.30 14.24
C ASP A 325 4.56 -1.02 13.08
N ASN A 326 4.04 -0.41 12.02
CA ASN A 326 4.85 0.00 10.87
C ASN A 326 5.88 1.08 11.27
N LEU A 327 5.48 2.10 12.04
CA LEU A 327 6.40 3.11 12.55
C LEU A 327 7.53 2.50 13.37
N ARG A 328 7.26 1.49 14.22
CA ARG A 328 8.32 0.76 14.96
C ARG A 328 9.31 0.07 14.02
N THR A 329 8.81 -0.51 12.92
CA THR A 329 9.64 -1.22 11.94
C THR A 329 10.58 -0.26 11.19
N PHE A 330 10.08 0.93 10.82
CA PHE A 330 10.83 1.86 9.97
C PHE A 330 11.60 2.95 10.73
N ARG A 331 11.36 3.12 12.04
CA ARG A 331 12.19 3.92 12.91
C ARG A 331 13.39 3.10 13.38
N GLY A 332 14.60 3.57 13.09
CA GLY A 332 15.81 2.80 13.33
C GLY A 332 15.83 1.50 12.51
N PHE A 333 15.45 1.60 11.25
CA PHE A 333 15.33 0.49 10.32
C PHE A 333 16.58 -0.39 10.28
N LYS A 334 16.40 -1.68 10.42
CA LYS A 334 17.46 -2.68 10.33
C LYS A 334 17.25 -3.55 9.09
N PRO A 335 18.11 -3.42 8.07
CA PRO A 335 18.08 -4.31 6.92
C PRO A 335 18.21 -5.78 7.36
N LEU A 336 17.67 -6.69 6.55
CA LEU A 336 17.90 -8.11 6.77
C LEU A 336 19.37 -8.45 6.53
N THR A 337 19.94 -9.31 7.37
CA THR A 337 21.23 -9.96 7.08
C THR A 337 21.05 -10.94 5.92
N GLU A 338 22.17 -11.40 5.33
CA GLU A 338 22.14 -12.45 4.29
C GLU A 338 21.45 -13.72 4.78
N GLU A 339 21.69 -14.12 6.02
CA GLU A 339 21.04 -15.29 6.65
C GLU A 339 19.53 -15.06 6.83
N GLU A 340 19.11 -13.88 7.29
CA GLU A 340 17.69 -13.53 7.40
C GLU A 340 17.00 -13.47 6.03
N ASN A 341 17.69 -12.94 5.03
CA ASN A 341 17.15 -12.90 3.66
C ASN A 341 16.98 -14.32 3.09
N ALA A 342 17.95 -15.21 3.27
CA ALA A 342 17.83 -16.61 2.87
C ALA A 342 16.67 -17.29 3.59
N PHE A 343 16.53 -17.07 4.90
CA PHE A 343 15.41 -17.58 5.69
C PHE A 343 14.05 -17.10 5.17
N MET A 344 13.93 -15.82 4.75
CA MET A 344 12.69 -15.30 4.17
C MET A 344 12.35 -15.93 2.81
N LEU A 345 13.36 -16.30 2.02
CA LEU A 345 13.14 -17.03 0.76
C LEU A 345 12.70 -18.48 1.02
N ASP A 346 13.31 -19.17 2.00
CA ASP A 346 12.84 -20.50 2.41
C ASP A 346 11.40 -20.46 2.95
N LEU A 347 11.04 -19.38 3.66
CA LEU A 347 9.67 -19.16 4.12
C LEU A 347 8.71 -18.92 2.94
N ALA A 348 9.15 -18.23 1.90
CA ALA A 348 8.38 -18.03 0.66
C ALA A 348 8.09 -19.38 -0.03
N ASP A 349 9.08 -20.26 -0.14
CA ASP A 349 8.91 -21.62 -0.70
C ASP A 349 7.87 -22.43 0.10
N LEU A 350 7.91 -22.33 1.43
CA LEU A 350 6.90 -22.95 2.28
C LEU A 350 5.50 -22.36 2.00
N LEU A 351 5.38 -21.04 1.93
CA LEU A 351 4.09 -20.37 1.69
C LEU A 351 3.52 -20.68 0.29
N ASP A 352 4.38 -20.84 -0.72
CA ASP A 352 3.95 -21.22 -2.07
C ASP A 352 3.32 -22.62 -2.13
N SER A 353 3.66 -23.49 -1.18
CA SER A 353 3.07 -24.83 -1.08
C SER A 353 1.59 -24.82 -0.64
N PHE A 354 1.10 -23.73 -0.03
CA PHE A 354 -0.31 -23.63 0.39
C PHE A 354 -1.21 -23.27 -0.81
N PRO A 355 -2.39 -23.90 -0.95
CA PRO A 355 -3.30 -23.67 -2.07
C PRO A 355 -4.12 -22.36 -1.93
N THR A 356 -3.47 -21.27 -1.52
CA THR A 356 -4.10 -19.96 -1.37
C THR A 356 -4.38 -19.29 -2.72
N ILE A 357 -5.35 -18.40 -2.74
CA ILE A 357 -5.66 -17.52 -3.88
C ILE A 357 -4.92 -16.19 -3.65
N PRO A 358 -4.12 -15.69 -4.60
CA PRO A 358 -3.34 -14.46 -4.42
C PRO A 358 -4.21 -13.20 -4.52
N CYS A 359 -5.33 -13.15 -3.77
CA CYS A 359 -6.25 -12.01 -3.77
C CYS A 359 -5.78 -10.97 -2.76
N THR A 360 -5.45 -9.76 -3.23
CA THR A 360 -5.04 -8.64 -2.39
C THR A 360 -6.22 -7.81 -1.86
N GLY A 361 -7.47 -8.17 -2.21
CA GLY A 361 -8.67 -7.45 -1.77
C GLY A 361 -8.78 -6.02 -2.32
N CYS A 362 -8.18 -5.74 -3.47
CA CYS A 362 -8.16 -4.41 -4.11
C CYS A 362 -9.53 -3.93 -4.61
N GLN A 363 -10.51 -4.82 -4.71
CA GLN A 363 -11.90 -4.57 -5.14
C GLN A 363 -12.09 -4.12 -6.60
N TYR A 364 -11.07 -4.17 -7.46
CA TYR A 364 -11.23 -3.80 -8.88
C TYR A 364 -12.18 -4.71 -9.65
N CYS A 365 -12.44 -5.92 -9.14
CA CYS A 365 -13.46 -6.84 -9.66
C CYS A 365 -14.89 -6.49 -9.21
N MET A 366 -15.07 -5.45 -8.39
CA MET A 366 -16.37 -5.04 -7.85
C MET A 366 -16.86 -3.72 -8.49
N PRO A 367 -18.19 -3.49 -8.57
CA PRO A 367 -19.24 -4.44 -8.18
C PRO A 367 -19.38 -5.59 -9.20
N CYS A 368 -19.65 -6.80 -8.72
CA CYS A 368 -20.05 -7.89 -9.59
C CYS A 368 -21.49 -7.64 -10.08
N PRO A 369 -21.80 -7.72 -11.39
CA PRO A 369 -23.17 -7.51 -11.90
C PRO A 369 -24.22 -8.49 -11.30
N TYR A 370 -23.75 -9.61 -10.78
CA TYR A 370 -24.59 -10.64 -10.15
C TYR A 370 -24.52 -10.60 -8.62
N GLY A 371 -23.99 -9.54 -8.05
CA GLY A 371 -23.99 -9.30 -6.61
C GLY A 371 -22.97 -10.10 -5.78
N ILE A 372 -22.12 -10.92 -6.41
CA ILE A 372 -21.19 -11.82 -5.71
C ILE A 372 -20.13 -11.00 -4.95
N ASP A 373 -19.87 -11.35 -3.68
CA ASP A 373 -18.75 -10.79 -2.91
C ASP A 373 -17.45 -11.55 -3.18
N ILE A 374 -16.86 -11.30 -4.34
CA ILE A 374 -15.65 -11.98 -4.80
C ILE A 374 -14.50 -11.87 -3.78
N PRO A 375 -14.12 -10.67 -3.30
CA PRO A 375 -13.02 -10.52 -2.33
C PRO A 375 -13.33 -11.18 -0.98
N GLY A 376 -14.57 -11.13 -0.53
CA GLY A 376 -15.01 -11.76 0.72
C GLY A 376 -14.87 -13.29 0.65
N ILE A 377 -15.32 -13.90 -0.45
CA ILE A 377 -15.21 -15.34 -0.69
C ILE A 377 -13.75 -15.79 -0.68
N PHE A 378 -12.86 -15.09 -1.39
CA PHE A 378 -11.44 -15.43 -1.44
C PHE A 378 -10.75 -15.25 -0.11
N ARG A 379 -11.10 -14.20 0.64
CA ARG A 379 -10.60 -13.97 2.01
C ARG A 379 -10.99 -15.10 2.94
N HIS A 380 -12.27 -15.52 2.92
CA HIS A 380 -12.73 -16.64 3.72
C HIS A 380 -11.99 -17.94 3.35
N TYR A 381 -11.89 -18.25 2.05
CA TYR A 381 -11.17 -19.44 1.58
C TYR A 381 -9.72 -19.45 2.08
N ASN A 382 -8.99 -18.35 1.86
CA ASN A 382 -7.59 -18.22 2.31
C ASN A 382 -7.45 -18.35 3.83
N GLU A 383 -8.41 -17.82 4.59
CA GLU A 383 -8.44 -17.98 6.06
C GLU A 383 -8.60 -19.45 6.46
N MET A 384 -9.46 -20.21 5.77
CA MET A 384 -9.62 -21.62 6.05
C MET A 384 -8.37 -22.44 5.68
N VAL A 385 -7.69 -22.10 4.59
CA VAL A 385 -6.38 -22.69 4.22
C VAL A 385 -5.35 -22.36 5.30
N ARG A 386 -5.22 -21.10 5.67
CA ARG A 386 -4.24 -20.60 6.64
C ARG A 386 -4.37 -21.25 8.02
N THR A 387 -5.59 -21.44 8.48
CA THR A 387 -5.88 -22.05 9.79
C THR A 387 -5.95 -23.58 9.78
N GLY A 388 -5.46 -24.24 8.71
CA GLY A 388 -5.53 -25.70 8.57
C GLY A 388 -6.95 -26.25 8.63
N SER A 389 -7.96 -25.42 8.29
CA SER A 389 -9.39 -25.78 8.45
C SER A 389 -10.01 -26.35 7.18
N MET A 390 -9.20 -26.59 6.15
CA MET A 390 -9.62 -27.33 4.97
C MET A 390 -9.64 -28.82 5.24
N ILE A 391 -10.63 -29.53 4.70
CA ILE A 391 -10.66 -30.98 4.76
C ILE A 391 -9.68 -31.54 3.73
N THR A 392 -8.80 -32.39 4.19
CA THR A 392 -7.78 -33.09 3.41
C THR A 392 -7.77 -34.58 3.75
N PRO A 393 -7.14 -35.45 2.95
CA PRO A 393 -7.01 -36.87 3.29
C PRO A 393 -6.32 -37.13 4.66
N GLY A 394 -5.50 -36.19 5.12
CA GLY A 394 -4.75 -36.31 6.38
C GLY A 394 -5.54 -35.95 7.64
N ASN A 395 -6.75 -35.37 7.53
CA ASN A 395 -7.55 -34.93 8.67
C ASN A 395 -9.02 -35.39 8.61
N GLN A 396 -9.26 -36.55 8.02
CA GLN A 396 -10.61 -37.11 7.84
C GLN A 396 -11.29 -37.48 9.18
N ASP A 397 -10.55 -37.79 10.21
CA ASP A 397 -11.02 -38.03 11.58
C ASP A 397 -11.68 -36.78 12.19
N GLU A 398 -11.28 -35.58 11.76
CA GLU A 398 -11.86 -34.30 12.16
C GLU A 398 -12.99 -33.81 11.24
N TYR A 399 -13.39 -34.60 10.24
CA TYR A 399 -14.32 -34.20 9.17
C TYR A 399 -15.56 -33.45 9.67
N LYS A 400 -16.27 -33.98 10.68
CA LYS A 400 -17.50 -33.38 11.20
C LYS A 400 -17.25 -31.96 11.77
N ARG A 401 -16.14 -31.80 12.49
CA ARG A 401 -15.74 -30.54 13.12
C ARG A 401 -15.38 -29.50 12.06
N LEU A 402 -14.51 -29.87 11.12
CA LEU A 402 -14.02 -29.01 10.06
C LEU A 402 -15.12 -28.62 9.08
N ARG A 403 -15.97 -29.58 8.70
CA ARG A 403 -17.17 -29.32 7.87
C ARG A 403 -18.05 -28.25 8.51
N ARG A 404 -18.42 -28.43 9.78
CA ARG A 404 -19.24 -27.45 10.52
C ARG A 404 -18.54 -26.08 10.60
N LYS A 405 -17.26 -26.05 10.92
CA LYS A 405 -16.46 -24.82 11.01
C LYS A 405 -16.50 -24.06 9.68
N TYR A 406 -16.22 -24.74 8.58
CA TYR A 406 -16.20 -24.12 7.25
C TYR A 406 -17.56 -23.55 6.84
N LEU A 407 -18.62 -24.38 6.87
CA LEU A 407 -19.95 -23.97 6.41
C LEU A 407 -20.53 -22.84 7.26
N VAL A 408 -20.41 -22.92 8.59
CA VAL A 408 -20.92 -21.86 9.49
C VAL A 408 -20.15 -20.55 9.30
N SER A 409 -18.84 -20.61 9.14
CA SER A 409 -18.04 -19.39 8.92
C SER A 409 -18.26 -18.81 7.53
N TYR A 410 -18.49 -19.63 6.50
CA TYR A 410 -18.79 -19.18 5.15
C TYR A 410 -20.12 -18.43 5.10
N ASP A 411 -21.19 -19.02 5.66
CA ASP A 411 -22.51 -18.40 5.69
C ASP A 411 -22.57 -17.12 6.56
N ARG A 412 -21.70 -17.01 7.57
CA ARG A 412 -21.56 -15.78 8.37
C ARG A 412 -20.78 -14.69 7.66
N ALA A 413 -19.75 -15.08 6.90
CA ALA A 413 -18.88 -14.14 6.22
C ALA A 413 -19.49 -13.60 4.93
N ILE A 414 -20.30 -14.43 4.22
CA ILE A 414 -20.85 -14.15 2.90
C ILE A 414 -22.36 -14.39 2.91
N GLU A 415 -23.13 -13.33 2.74
CA GLU A 415 -24.58 -13.43 2.58
C GLU A 415 -24.93 -14.42 1.47
N THR A 416 -25.94 -15.26 1.68
CA THR A 416 -26.31 -16.34 0.76
C THR A 416 -26.48 -15.87 -0.69
N VAL A 417 -27.14 -14.71 -0.89
CA VAL A 417 -27.35 -14.10 -2.22
C VAL A 417 -26.07 -13.56 -2.87
N ARG A 418 -24.94 -13.61 -2.17
CA ARG A 418 -23.64 -13.11 -2.62
C ARG A 418 -22.57 -14.19 -2.71
N GLN A 419 -22.96 -15.46 -2.54
CA GLN A 419 -22.06 -16.61 -2.55
C GLN A 419 -21.60 -17.00 -3.97
N ALA A 420 -20.67 -17.94 -4.05
CA ALA A 420 -19.98 -18.32 -5.28
C ALA A 420 -20.86 -19.03 -6.32
N ASP A 421 -21.92 -19.72 -5.88
CA ASP A 421 -22.89 -20.45 -6.71
C ASP A 421 -23.67 -19.54 -7.67
N HIS A 422 -23.76 -18.24 -7.40
CA HIS A 422 -24.38 -17.26 -8.32
C HIS A 422 -23.48 -16.86 -9.51
N CYS A 423 -22.28 -17.44 -9.65
CA CYS A 423 -21.36 -17.07 -10.73
C CYS A 423 -21.76 -17.69 -12.07
N ILE A 424 -22.14 -16.86 -13.04
CA ILE A 424 -22.49 -17.28 -14.41
C ILE A 424 -21.29 -17.32 -15.38
N HIS A 425 -20.08 -17.14 -14.90
CA HIS A 425 -18.84 -17.18 -15.70
C HIS A 425 -18.72 -16.10 -16.79
N CYS A 426 -19.34 -14.92 -16.63
CA CYS A 426 -19.28 -13.85 -17.63
C CYS A 426 -17.86 -13.27 -17.84
N GLY A 427 -16.91 -13.51 -16.93
CA GLY A 427 -15.50 -13.15 -17.05
C GLY A 427 -15.17 -11.65 -16.89
N GLN A 428 -16.15 -10.79 -16.64
CA GLN A 428 -15.91 -9.33 -16.52
C GLN A 428 -14.92 -8.99 -15.38
N CYS A 429 -15.10 -9.65 -14.22
CA CYS A 429 -14.24 -9.43 -13.06
C CYS A 429 -12.75 -9.74 -13.31
N ALA A 430 -12.46 -10.78 -14.13
CA ALA A 430 -11.08 -11.21 -14.41
C ALA A 430 -10.28 -10.17 -15.21
N LYS A 431 -10.95 -9.38 -16.05
CA LYS A 431 -10.32 -8.32 -16.86
C LYS A 431 -9.71 -7.21 -16.00
N HIS A 432 -10.24 -6.99 -14.81
CA HIS A 432 -9.83 -5.92 -13.90
C HIS A 432 -8.93 -6.39 -12.76
N CYS A 433 -8.69 -7.72 -12.63
CA CYS A 433 -7.91 -8.26 -11.52
C CYS A 433 -6.41 -7.99 -11.71
N PRO A 434 -5.71 -7.16 -10.89
CA PRO A 434 -4.28 -6.90 -11.03
C PRO A 434 -3.45 -8.16 -10.79
N GLN A 435 -3.95 -9.10 -9.99
CA GLN A 435 -3.31 -10.38 -9.71
C GLN A 435 -3.59 -11.46 -10.79
N SER A 436 -4.25 -11.09 -11.89
CA SER A 436 -4.61 -12.00 -12.99
C SER A 436 -5.29 -13.31 -12.55
N ILE A 437 -5.99 -13.27 -11.42
CA ILE A 437 -6.73 -14.42 -10.90
C ILE A 437 -7.81 -14.82 -11.90
N ARG A 438 -7.87 -16.11 -12.23
CA ARG A 438 -8.96 -16.69 -13.01
C ARG A 438 -10.23 -16.78 -12.16
N ILE A 439 -10.76 -15.61 -11.77
CA ILE A 439 -11.83 -15.45 -10.77
C ILE A 439 -13.00 -16.43 -10.98
N PRO A 440 -13.61 -16.58 -12.19
CA PRO A 440 -14.70 -17.53 -12.37
C PRO A 440 -14.32 -18.98 -12.06
N ARG A 441 -13.08 -19.39 -12.39
CA ARG A 441 -12.55 -20.72 -12.11
C ARG A 441 -12.40 -20.95 -10.62
N GLU A 442 -11.86 -19.97 -9.90
CA GLU A 442 -11.67 -20.05 -8.45
C GLU A 442 -13.01 -20.06 -7.70
N LEU A 443 -13.97 -19.24 -8.15
CA LEU A 443 -15.33 -19.29 -7.61
C LEU A 443 -15.98 -20.67 -7.79
N THR A 444 -15.87 -21.27 -8.98
CA THR A 444 -16.36 -22.63 -9.23
C THR A 444 -15.68 -23.68 -8.34
N ARG A 445 -14.36 -23.55 -8.13
CA ARG A 445 -13.62 -24.46 -7.26
C ARG A 445 -14.11 -24.39 -5.82
N ILE A 446 -14.34 -23.18 -5.32
CA ILE A 446 -14.85 -22.95 -3.97
C ILE A 446 -16.28 -23.44 -3.85
N ASP A 447 -17.14 -23.14 -4.83
CA ASP A 447 -18.54 -23.60 -4.85
C ASP A 447 -18.63 -25.12 -4.82
N LYS A 448 -17.89 -25.83 -5.67
CA LYS A 448 -17.82 -27.29 -5.63
C LYS A 448 -17.39 -27.85 -4.29
N TYR A 449 -16.44 -27.18 -3.64
CA TYR A 449 -15.99 -27.58 -2.30
C TYR A 449 -17.11 -27.36 -1.26
N VAL A 450 -17.79 -26.22 -1.28
CA VAL A 450 -18.93 -25.92 -0.40
C VAL A 450 -20.06 -26.91 -0.60
N GLU A 451 -20.42 -27.20 -1.85
CA GLU A 451 -21.47 -28.19 -2.21
C GLU A 451 -21.06 -29.60 -1.76
N GLY A 452 -19.82 -30.00 -1.93
CA GLY A 452 -19.32 -31.30 -1.40
C GLY A 452 -19.46 -31.36 0.11
N LEU A 453 -19.13 -30.30 0.83
CA LEU A 453 -19.34 -30.21 2.27
C LEU A 453 -20.82 -30.26 2.65
N ARG A 454 -21.70 -29.55 1.94
CA ARG A 454 -23.17 -29.57 2.19
C ARG A 454 -23.74 -30.97 2.01
N LYS A 455 -23.31 -31.69 0.98
CA LYS A 455 -23.74 -33.06 0.67
C LYS A 455 -23.06 -34.15 1.51
N GLY A 456 -22.00 -33.81 2.26
CA GLY A 456 -21.21 -34.80 2.99
C GLY A 456 -20.43 -35.74 2.07
N ALA A 457 -20.02 -35.26 0.91
CA ALA A 457 -19.40 -36.02 -0.18
C ALA A 457 -17.91 -35.71 -0.40
N LEU A 458 -17.21 -35.11 0.60
CA LEU A 458 -15.76 -34.86 0.60
C LEU A 458 -15.02 -35.85 1.48
#